data_2f06c14fe3a94acd14d3cee4bab31be2
#
_entry.id   2f06c14fe3a94acd14d3cee4bab31be2
#
_cell.length_a   1.000
_cell.length_b   1.000
_cell.length_c   1.000
_cell.angle_alpha   90.00
_cell.angle_beta   90.00
_cell.angle_gamma   90.00
#
_symmetry.space_group_name_H-M   'P 1'
#
loop_
_entity.id
_entity.type
_entity.pdbx_description
1 polymer ?
#
loop_
_entity_poly.entity_id
_entity_poly.type
_entity_poly.pdbx_seq_one_letter_code
_entity_poly.pdbx_strand_id
1 'polypeptide(L)'
;QLESGRDEMTVERFDIVSVIRGVLQSMDIMIQQKEAKVSFNADKPVYVWADEFKIEEVVTNYTSNALNHLDGEKEIEIRVFTEGDHVKVTVFNTGTPIPEADVPNLWNKFYKVDKARTREYGGSGIGLSIVKAIMEGLHQQYGVKNYDNGVEFWFTLDKKNQ
;
A
#
# COMPACT_ATOMS: atom_id res chain seq x y z
N GLN A 1 -6.97 -13.19 -21.61
CA GLN A 1 -7.00 -13.37 -21.02
C GLN A 1 -7.11 -13.25 -20.61
N LEU A 2 -7.33 -13.14 -20.63
CA LEU A 2 -7.43 -13.15 -19.91
C LEU A 2 -7.37 -13.30 -19.33
N GLU A 3 -7.56 -13.63 -19.40
CA GLU A 3 -7.41 -13.87 -18.65
C GLU A 3 -6.87 -13.50 -18.17
N SER A 4 -6.99 -13.05 -18.34
CA SER A 4 -6.37 -12.95 -17.85
C SER A 4 -5.74 -12.72 -17.30
N GLY A 5 -6.34 -12.46 -17.99
CA GLY A 5 -5.24 -12.38 -17.41
C GLY A 5 -5.01 -12.63 -16.10
N ARG A 6 -5.21 -13.39 -16.05
CA ARG A 6 -4.83 -13.90 -14.97
C ARG A 6 -3.45 -14.07 -15.04
N ASP A 7 -2.75 -13.11 -14.64
CA ASP A 7 -1.34 -13.22 -14.55
C ASP A 7 -0.97 -14.31 -13.58
N GLU A 8 -0.07 -15.14 -14.00
CA GLU A 8 0.50 -16.09 -13.07
C GLU A 8 1.42 -15.35 -12.13
N MET A 9 1.34 -15.72 -10.87
CA MET A 9 2.21 -15.16 -9.85
C MET A 9 3.54 -15.91 -9.85
N THR A 10 4.65 -15.18 -9.88
CA THR A 10 5.98 -15.76 -9.76
C THR A 10 6.41 -15.62 -8.31
N VAL A 11 6.13 -16.65 -7.50
CA VAL A 11 6.38 -16.59 -6.06
C VAL A 11 7.83 -16.96 -5.77
N GLU A 12 8.54 -16.05 -5.12
CA GLU A 12 9.95 -16.21 -4.74
C GLU A 12 10.16 -15.61 -3.36
N ARG A 13 11.28 -15.97 -2.76
CA ARG A 13 11.68 -15.41 -1.47
C ARG A 13 12.42 -14.10 -1.73
N PHE A 14 12.04 -13.05 -1.05
CA PHE A 14 12.73 -11.77 -1.15
C PHE A 14 12.58 -10.96 0.14
N ASP A 15 13.38 -9.90 0.25
CA ASP A 15 13.38 -9.03 1.43
C ASP A 15 12.40 -7.88 1.21
N ILE A 16 11.28 -7.91 1.96
CA ILE A 16 10.26 -6.86 1.84
C ILE A 16 10.78 -5.49 2.29
N VAL A 17 11.72 -5.47 3.23
CA VAL A 17 12.30 -4.20 3.69
C VAL A 17 13.05 -3.52 2.54
N SER A 18 13.78 -4.30 1.75
CA SER A 18 14.49 -3.78 0.59
C SER A 18 13.53 -3.21 -0.45
N VAL A 19 12.42 -3.90 -0.69
CA VAL A 19 11.41 -3.42 -1.63
C VAL A 19 10.84 -2.07 -1.17
N ILE A 20 10.50 -1.96 0.12
CA ILE A 20 9.94 -0.72 0.65
C ILE A 20 10.96 0.42 0.53
N ARG A 21 12.23 0.17 0.88
CA ARG A 21 13.25 1.21 0.76
C ARG A 21 13.41 1.67 -0.68
N GLY A 22 13.37 0.73 -1.63
CA GLY A 22 13.47 1.07 -3.04
C GLY A 22 12.32 1.95 -3.52
N VAL A 23 11.10 1.63 -3.07
CA VAL A 23 9.93 2.45 -3.42
C VAL A 23 10.06 3.85 -2.84
N LEU A 24 10.45 3.96 -1.56
CA LEU A 24 10.62 5.28 -0.94
C LEU A 24 11.68 6.10 -1.65
N GLN A 25 12.77 5.47 -2.07
CA GLN A 25 13.80 6.14 -2.81
C GLN A 25 13.31 6.64 -4.16
N SER A 26 12.54 5.81 -4.88
CA SER A 26 12.02 6.18 -6.18
C SER A 26 10.98 7.31 -6.08
N MET A 27 10.36 7.49 -4.92
CA MET A 27 9.34 8.50 -4.72
C MET A 27 9.85 9.71 -3.95
N ASP A 28 11.17 9.83 -3.79
CA ASP A 28 11.78 10.85 -2.95
C ASP A 28 11.39 12.27 -3.37
N ILE A 29 11.36 12.53 -4.67
CA ILE A 29 11.00 13.86 -5.16
C ILE A 29 9.57 14.21 -4.77
N MET A 30 8.64 13.27 -4.93
CA MET A 30 7.26 13.51 -4.55
C MET A 30 7.11 13.70 -3.05
N ILE A 31 7.86 12.90 -2.27
CA ILE A 31 7.86 13.03 -0.81
C ILE A 31 8.29 14.44 -0.41
N GLN A 32 9.35 14.95 -1.04
CA GLN A 32 9.83 16.29 -0.74
C GLN A 32 8.86 17.36 -1.18
N GLN A 33 8.27 17.21 -2.35
CA GLN A 33 7.31 18.19 -2.86
C GLN A 33 6.07 18.29 -1.95
N LYS A 34 5.64 17.17 -1.38
CA LYS A 34 4.50 17.15 -0.48
C LYS A 34 4.89 17.51 0.95
N GLU A 35 6.18 17.70 1.20
CA GLU A 35 6.70 17.98 2.53
C GLU A 35 6.32 16.88 3.54
N ALA A 36 6.28 15.65 3.07
CA ALA A 36 5.91 14.52 3.90
C ALA A 36 7.06 14.12 4.83
N LYS A 37 6.71 13.81 6.07
CA LYS A 37 7.65 13.29 7.05
C LYS A 37 7.47 11.78 7.10
N VAL A 38 8.35 11.07 6.42
CA VAL A 38 8.21 9.61 6.30
C VAL A 38 9.11 8.93 7.32
N SER A 39 8.55 7.97 8.07
CA SER A 39 9.33 7.13 8.95
C SER A 39 9.16 5.68 8.54
N PHE A 40 10.30 4.98 8.45
CA PHE A 40 10.36 3.56 8.19
C PHE A 40 11.62 3.06 8.89
N ASN A 41 11.44 2.43 10.05
CA ASN A 41 12.55 2.14 10.96
C ASN A 41 12.94 0.67 10.99
N ALA A 42 12.84 -0.01 9.88
CA ALA A 42 13.29 -1.40 9.78
C ALA A 42 14.80 -1.42 9.53
N ASP A 43 15.55 -2.07 10.39
CA ASP A 43 17.00 -2.13 10.29
C ASP A 43 17.52 -3.51 9.91
N LYS A 44 16.64 -4.50 9.76
CA LYS A 44 17.02 -5.86 9.40
C LYS A 44 16.14 -6.34 8.26
N PRO A 45 16.69 -7.23 7.41
CA PRO A 45 15.85 -7.80 6.35
C PRO A 45 14.71 -8.62 6.94
N VAL A 46 13.59 -8.61 6.24
CA VAL A 46 12.45 -9.46 6.57
C VAL A 46 12.08 -10.21 5.30
N TYR A 47 12.26 -11.53 5.30
CA TYR A 47 12.05 -12.32 4.10
C TYR A 47 10.63 -12.84 4.03
N VAL A 48 10.06 -12.77 2.85
CA VAL A 48 8.69 -13.18 2.57
C VAL A 48 8.66 -13.96 1.27
N TRP A 49 7.55 -14.68 1.04
CA TRP A 49 7.31 -15.42 -0.20
C TRP A 49 6.13 -14.78 -0.91
N ALA A 50 6.39 -14.22 -2.08
CA ALA A 50 5.38 -13.55 -2.89
C ALA A 50 5.97 -13.25 -4.25
N ASP A 51 5.23 -12.50 -5.07
CA ASP A 51 5.71 -12.02 -6.35
C ASP A 51 6.30 -10.64 -6.13
N GLU A 52 7.62 -10.53 -6.22
CA GLU A 52 8.33 -9.31 -5.84
C GLU A 52 7.89 -8.10 -6.66
N PHE A 53 7.73 -8.26 -7.99
CA PHE A 53 7.30 -7.15 -8.83
C PHE A 53 5.89 -6.70 -8.49
N LYS A 54 5.01 -7.65 -8.21
CA LYS A 54 3.63 -7.32 -7.86
C LYS A 54 3.56 -6.63 -6.49
N ILE A 55 4.37 -7.07 -5.55
CA ILE A 55 4.39 -6.44 -4.23
C ILE A 55 5.01 -5.05 -4.30
N GLU A 56 6.02 -4.86 -5.14
CA GLU A 56 6.53 -3.51 -5.37
C GLU A 56 5.41 -2.59 -5.85
N GLU A 57 4.54 -3.08 -6.70
CA GLU A 57 3.40 -2.31 -7.19
C GLU A 57 2.41 -2.00 -6.07
N VAL A 58 2.17 -2.96 -5.16
CA VAL A 58 1.29 -2.73 -4.01
C VAL A 58 1.87 -1.62 -3.11
N VAL A 59 3.15 -1.71 -2.78
CA VAL A 59 3.81 -0.72 -1.93
C VAL A 59 3.78 0.66 -2.59
N THR A 60 4.03 0.71 -3.90
CA THR A 60 3.99 1.96 -4.65
C THR A 60 2.60 2.58 -4.60
N ASN A 61 1.56 1.76 -4.82
CA ASN A 61 0.19 2.27 -4.81
C ASN A 61 -0.22 2.75 -3.42
N TYR A 62 0.13 2.01 -2.36
CA TYR A 62 -0.20 2.44 -1.01
C TYR A 62 0.54 3.73 -0.64
N THR A 63 1.82 3.83 -1.02
CA THR A 63 2.62 5.03 -0.70
C THR A 63 2.11 6.23 -1.49
N SER A 64 1.82 6.05 -2.77
CA SER A 64 1.27 7.11 -3.60
C SER A 64 -0.08 7.59 -3.05
N ASN A 65 -0.92 6.64 -2.65
CA ASN A 65 -2.22 6.95 -2.05
C ASN A 65 -2.04 7.77 -0.77
N ALA A 66 -1.07 7.38 0.08
CA ALA A 66 -0.80 8.10 1.31
C ALA A 66 -0.35 9.53 1.03
N LEU A 67 0.51 9.73 0.03
CA LEU A 67 0.98 11.06 -0.34
C LEU A 67 -0.15 11.92 -0.90
N ASN A 68 -1.04 11.31 -1.67
CA ASN A 68 -2.14 12.06 -2.28
C ASN A 68 -3.19 12.51 -1.26
N HIS A 69 -3.30 11.80 -0.13
CA HIS A 69 -4.28 12.11 0.89
C HIS A 69 -3.66 12.66 2.17
N LEU A 70 -2.38 13.00 2.10
CA LEU A 70 -1.64 13.51 3.24
C LEU A 70 -2.14 14.89 3.65
N ASP A 71 -2.36 15.08 4.96
CA ASP A 71 -2.81 16.34 5.51
C ASP A 71 -2.42 16.40 6.98
N GLY A 72 -2.74 17.50 7.64
CA GLY A 72 -2.45 17.66 9.05
C GLY A 72 -0.95 17.76 9.30
N GLU A 73 -0.42 16.88 10.14
CA GLU A 73 1.00 16.87 10.47
C GLU A 73 1.88 16.37 9.33
N LYS A 74 1.28 15.88 8.26
CA LYS A 74 1.97 15.40 7.07
C LYS A 74 2.95 14.28 7.36
N GLU A 75 2.53 13.34 8.18
CA GLU A 75 3.34 12.20 8.56
C GLU A 75 2.88 10.93 7.87
N ILE A 76 3.85 10.15 7.38
CA ILE A 76 3.60 8.82 6.85
C ILE A 76 4.48 7.87 7.64
N GLU A 77 3.88 6.83 8.20
CA GLU A 77 4.61 5.81 8.95
C GLU A 77 4.41 4.46 8.29
N ILE A 78 5.51 3.81 7.93
CA ILE A 78 5.47 2.48 7.36
C ILE A 78 6.07 1.51 8.36
N ARG A 79 5.38 0.40 8.60
CA ARG A 79 5.82 -0.63 9.54
C ARG A 79 5.79 -1.99 8.88
N VAL A 80 6.75 -2.82 9.30
CA VAL A 80 6.80 -4.23 8.91
C VAL A 80 6.95 -5.02 10.20
N PHE A 81 6.06 -5.96 10.44
CA PHE A 81 6.16 -6.79 11.62
C PHE A 81 5.59 -8.18 11.37
N THR A 82 6.01 -9.11 12.21
CA THR A 82 5.61 -10.51 12.08
C THR A 82 4.39 -10.79 12.94
N GLU A 83 3.40 -11.47 12.36
CA GLU A 83 2.22 -11.94 13.06
C GLU A 83 2.06 -13.43 12.74
N GLY A 84 2.48 -14.30 13.65
CA GLY A 84 2.39 -15.74 13.41
C GLY A 84 3.20 -16.14 12.17
N ASP A 85 2.55 -16.77 11.21
CA ASP A 85 3.19 -17.21 9.97
C ASP A 85 3.18 -16.15 8.89
N HIS A 86 2.74 -14.95 9.21
CA HIS A 86 2.62 -13.87 8.24
C HIS A 86 3.48 -12.68 8.63
N VAL A 87 3.81 -11.90 7.62
CA VAL A 87 4.40 -10.58 7.80
C VAL A 87 3.35 -9.57 7.39
N LYS A 88 3.13 -8.57 8.24
CA LYS A 88 2.18 -7.52 7.94
C LYS A 88 2.91 -6.22 7.66
N VAL A 89 2.49 -5.55 6.60
CA VAL A 89 3.02 -4.24 6.23
C VAL A 89 1.89 -3.23 6.38
N THR A 90 2.16 -2.13 7.07
CA THR A 90 1.17 -1.06 7.24
C THR A 90 1.75 0.24 6.72
N VAL A 91 0.89 1.03 6.07
CA VAL A 91 1.23 2.36 5.58
C VAL A 91 0.18 3.32 6.12
N PHE A 92 0.59 4.12 7.10
CA PHE A 92 -0.28 5.08 7.76
C PHE A 92 0.05 6.49 7.26
N ASN A 93 -0.99 7.30 7.01
CA ASN A 93 -0.78 8.72 6.74
C ASN A 93 -1.72 9.54 7.60
N THR A 94 -1.21 10.68 8.08
CA THR A 94 -2.10 11.66 8.71
C THR A 94 -2.97 12.30 7.65
N GLY A 95 -4.21 12.64 8.04
CA GLY A 95 -5.18 13.23 7.14
C GLY A 95 -6.58 12.93 7.61
N THR A 96 -7.54 13.26 6.76
CA THR A 96 -8.94 13.04 7.07
C THR A 96 -9.28 11.56 6.95
N PRO A 97 -9.89 10.97 7.99
CA PRO A 97 -10.32 9.57 7.88
C PRO A 97 -11.33 9.39 6.75
N ILE A 98 -11.38 8.17 6.23
CA ILE A 98 -12.27 7.84 5.14
C ILE A 98 -13.69 7.67 5.69
N PRO A 99 -14.71 8.30 5.08
CA PRO A 99 -16.10 8.08 5.54
C PRO A 99 -16.42 6.59 5.52
N GLU A 100 -17.08 6.12 6.58
CA GLU A 100 -17.36 4.69 6.72
C GLU A 100 -18.18 4.15 5.55
N ALA A 101 -19.06 4.97 5.00
CA ALA A 101 -19.89 4.55 3.86
C ALA A 101 -19.04 4.27 2.62
N ASP A 102 -17.88 4.91 2.50
CA ASP A 102 -17.01 4.73 1.33
C ASP A 102 -16.07 3.54 1.45
N VAL A 103 -15.82 3.05 2.68
CA VAL A 103 -14.82 2.01 2.90
C VAL A 103 -15.06 0.76 2.05
N PRO A 104 -16.29 0.21 1.95
CA PRO A 104 -16.48 -1.00 1.14
C PRO A 104 -16.21 -0.81 -0.34
N ASN A 105 -16.23 0.44 -0.82
CA ASN A 105 -16.10 0.72 -2.25
C ASN A 105 -14.71 1.19 -2.66
N LEU A 106 -13.80 1.37 -1.70
CA LEU A 106 -12.46 1.90 -1.98
C LEU A 106 -11.70 1.07 -3.01
N TRP A 107 -11.93 -0.23 -3.02
CA TRP A 107 -11.19 -1.18 -3.85
C TRP A 107 -11.81 -1.35 -5.23
N ASN A 108 -12.93 -0.67 -5.47
CA ASN A 108 -13.60 -0.74 -6.76
C ASN A 108 -12.90 0.20 -7.75
N LYS A 109 -12.77 -0.29 -8.97
CA LYS A 109 -12.11 0.47 -10.03
C LYS A 109 -12.82 1.81 -10.23
N PHE A 110 -12.04 2.88 -10.32
CA PHE A 110 -12.53 4.25 -10.56
C PHE A 110 -13.35 4.85 -9.44
N TYR A 111 -13.48 4.18 -8.29
CA TYR A 111 -14.18 4.77 -7.16
C TYR A 111 -13.30 5.84 -6.51
N LYS A 112 -13.87 6.98 -6.20
CA LYS A 112 -13.15 8.09 -5.58
C LYS A 112 -13.99 8.65 -4.45
N VAL A 113 -13.36 8.80 -3.27
CA VAL A 113 -14.03 9.32 -2.07
C VAL A 113 -14.38 10.79 -2.26
N ASP A 114 -13.43 11.58 -2.77
CA ASP A 114 -13.62 13.00 -3.01
C ASP A 114 -13.15 13.29 -4.43
N LYS A 115 -14.10 13.37 -5.35
CA LYS A 115 -13.79 13.51 -6.77
C LYS A 115 -13.03 14.79 -7.08
N ALA A 116 -13.35 15.88 -6.39
CA ALA A 116 -12.69 17.14 -6.62
C ALA A 116 -11.23 17.07 -6.15
N ARG A 117 -11.01 16.55 -4.94
CA ARG A 117 -9.65 16.42 -4.42
C ARG A 117 -8.85 15.41 -5.21
N THR A 118 -9.48 14.31 -5.59
CA THR A 118 -8.79 13.28 -6.36
C THR A 118 -8.32 13.83 -7.70
N ARG A 119 -9.16 14.64 -8.34
CA ARG A 119 -8.77 15.26 -9.61
C ARG A 119 -7.59 16.22 -9.40
N GLU A 120 -7.64 16.98 -8.31
CA GLU A 120 -6.58 17.92 -7.98
C GLU A 120 -5.23 17.22 -7.83
N TYR A 121 -5.24 16.05 -7.24
CA TYR A 121 -4.02 15.27 -7.03
C TYR A 121 -3.68 14.35 -8.20
N GLY A 122 -4.51 14.32 -9.22
CA GLY A 122 -4.25 13.52 -10.40
C GLY A 122 -4.50 12.04 -10.25
N GLY A 123 -5.22 11.62 -9.19
CA GLY A 123 -5.50 10.21 -8.99
C GLY A 123 -6.43 9.62 -10.02
N SER A 124 -6.12 8.43 -10.52
CA SER A 124 -6.91 7.76 -11.56
C SER A 124 -8.05 6.92 -11.00
N GLY A 125 -7.99 6.56 -9.72
CA GLY A 125 -9.00 5.72 -9.10
C GLY A 125 -8.82 4.23 -9.36
N ILE A 126 -7.66 3.81 -9.87
CA ILE A 126 -7.42 2.38 -10.13
C ILE A 126 -6.36 1.76 -9.24
N GLY A 127 -5.61 2.58 -8.46
CA GLY A 127 -4.51 2.08 -7.65
C GLY A 127 -4.93 1.02 -6.64
N LEU A 128 -6.02 1.25 -5.92
CA LEU A 128 -6.47 0.30 -4.91
C LEU A 128 -7.10 -0.94 -5.53
N SER A 129 -7.70 -0.83 -6.71
CA SER A 129 -8.22 -2.01 -7.39
C SER A 129 -7.07 -2.92 -7.86
N ILE A 130 -5.93 -2.35 -8.19
CA ILE A 130 -4.74 -3.12 -8.52
C ILE A 130 -4.25 -3.88 -7.30
N VAL A 131 -4.21 -3.20 -6.13
CA VAL A 131 -3.82 -3.87 -4.88
C VAL A 131 -4.74 -5.06 -4.60
N LYS A 132 -6.05 -4.84 -4.72
CA LYS A 132 -7.00 -5.92 -4.51
C LYS A 132 -6.72 -7.12 -5.41
N ALA A 133 -6.51 -6.87 -6.71
CA ALA A 133 -6.26 -7.95 -7.66
C ALA A 133 -4.99 -8.73 -7.31
N ILE A 134 -3.92 -8.03 -6.94
CA ILE A 134 -2.65 -8.67 -6.61
C ILE A 134 -2.80 -9.50 -5.33
N MET A 135 -3.37 -8.90 -4.28
CA MET A 135 -3.45 -9.59 -2.99
C MET A 135 -4.39 -10.79 -3.06
N GLU A 136 -5.49 -10.67 -3.78
CA GLU A 136 -6.38 -11.81 -3.97
C GLU A 136 -5.72 -12.90 -4.82
N GLY A 137 -4.92 -12.50 -5.80
CA GLY A 137 -4.17 -13.47 -6.61
C GLY A 137 -3.13 -14.22 -5.79
N LEU A 138 -2.61 -13.60 -4.73
CA LEU A 138 -1.66 -14.24 -3.82
C LEU A 138 -2.35 -14.95 -2.66
N HIS A 139 -3.69 -14.88 -2.57
CA HIS A 139 -4.47 -15.43 -1.46
C HIS A 139 -4.05 -14.82 -0.13
N GLN A 140 -3.75 -13.53 -0.15
CA GLN A 140 -3.32 -12.80 1.03
C GLN A 140 -4.36 -11.75 1.43
N GLN A 141 -4.22 -11.24 2.63
CA GLN A 141 -5.15 -10.28 3.19
C GLN A 141 -4.69 -8.85 2.99
N TYR A 142 -5.64 -7.96 2.92
CA TYR A 142 -5.37 -6.53 2.78
C TYR A 142 -6.55 -5.78 3.36
N GLY A 143 -6.35 -4.49 3.66
CA GLY A 143 -7.45 -3.72 4.22
C GLY A 143 -7.05 -2.31 4.55
N VAL A 144 -7.98 -1.65 5.24
CA VAL A 144 -7.83 -0.25 5.65
C VAL A 144 -8.39 -0.09 7.06
N LYS A 145 -7.77 0.80 7.82
CA LYS A 145 -8.23 1.13 9.17
C LYS A 145 -8.16 2.63 9.38
N ASN A 146 -9.26 3.20 9.87
CA ASN A 146 -9.32 4.61 10.22
C ASN A 146 -8.81 4.84 11.64
N TYR A 147 -8.15 5.97 11.83
CA TYR A 147 -7.78 6.51 13.13
C TYR A 147 -8.31 7.94 13.21
N ASP A 148 -8.33 8.51 14.39
CA ASP A 148 -8.81 9.88 14.57
C ASP A 148 -8.05 10.87 13.72
N ASN A 149 -6.76 10.62 13.51
CA ASN A 149 -5.87 11.56 12.81
C ASN A 149 -5.38 11.06 11.46
N GLY A 150 -5.92 9.95 10.95
CA GLY A 150 -5.44 9.46 9.67
C GLY A 150 -5.98 8.11 9.30
N VAL A 151 -5.31 7.50 8.32
CA VAL A 151 -5.75 6.26 7.69
C VAL A 151 -4.57 5.33 7.53
N GLU A 152 -4.77 4.04 7.80
CA GLU A 152 -3.75 3.02 7.63
C GLU A 152 -4.22 2.00 6.61
N PHE A 153 -3.43 1.81 5.56
CA PHE A 153 -3.63 0.69 4.62
C PHE A 153 -2.62 -0.40 4.94
N TRP A 154 -3.02 -1.64 4.77
CA TRP A 154 -2.16 -2.75 5.18
C TRP A 154 -2.33 -3.95 4.26
N PHE A 155 -1.34 -4.85 4.29
CA PHE A 155 -1.43 -6.15 3.62
C PHE A 155 -0.54 -7.16 4.35
N THR A 156 -0.77 -8.45 4.07
CA THR A 156 0.00 -9.53 4.66
C THR A 156 0.71 -10.33 3.58
N LEU A 157 1.82 -10.96 3.95
CA LEU A 157 2.55 -11.88 3.09
C LEU A 157 2.98 -13.09 3.92
N ASP A 158 3.28 -14.19 3.24
CA ASP A 158 3.71 -15.41 3.92
C ASP A 158 5.18 -15.32 4.31
N LYS A 159 5.50 -15.81 5.50
CA LYS A 159 6.89 -15.98 5.93
C LYS A 159 7.49 -17.25 5.36
N LYS A 160 6.67 -18.21 5.01
CA LYS A 160 7.10 -19.51 4.52
C LYS A 160 6.44 -19.80 3.19
N ASN A 161 7.14 -20.55 2.35
CA ASN A 161 6.57 -20.98 1.09
C ASN A 161 5.45 -21.99 1.35
N GLN A 162 4.28 -21.69 0.83
CA GLN A 162 3.10 -22.55 1.02
C GLN A 162 3.02 -23.63 -0.06
#